data_76eafa36202c9a3458d7ee4898cad47a
#
_entry.id   76eafa36202c9a3458d7ee4898cad47a
#
_cell.length_a   1.000
_cell.length_b   1.000
_cell.length_c   1.000
_cell.angle_alpha   90.00
_cell.angle_beta   90.00
_cell.angle_gamma   90.00
#
_symmetry.space_group_name_H-M   'P 1'
#
loop_
_entity.id
_entity.type
_entity.pdbx_description
1 polymer ?
#
loop_
_entity_poly.entity_id
_entity_poly.type
_entity_poly.pdbx_seq_one_letter_code
_entity_poly.pdbx_strand_id
1 'polypeptide(L)'
;GIVNEIYYPHVDQPNTRDFQFLISNGETFCHEEKRDLNHEIEYPQRDCLYYRLTNSDPNGRYRLVKDVLTDPHRSVLLMHTKLEVFDKSLRSKLRLYALMAPHLAGCGAGNSGSCCEIGGYNLMHAHRADVHLLMTCSTGFSRRSVGYVGFSDGWQDLMNNFKMDWEFRSAPNGNIGLTAELHLSDTDEFRIAVALGRS
;
A
#
# COMPACT_ATOMS: atom_id res chain seq x y z
N GLY A 1 12.12 -4.47 1.87
CA GLY A 1 11.29 -4.95 0.84
C GLY A 1 10.00 -4.16 0.59
N ILE A 2 10.07 -2.84 0.36
CA ILE A 2 8.90 -2.02 0.00
C ILE A 2 9.10 -1.36 -1.37
N VAL A 3 8.05 -0.80 -1.96
CA VAL A 3 8.14 0.07 -3.12
C VAL A 3 8.32 1.50 -2.62
N ASN A 4 9.51 2.10 -2.85
CA ASN A 4 9.77 3.46 -2.42
C ASN A 4 9.19 4.46 -3.42
N GLU A 5 9.66 4.44 -4.66
CA GLU A 5 9.34 5.44 -5.66
C GLU A 5 8.69 4.81 -6.89
N ILE A 6 7.62 5.41 -7.34
CA ILE A 6 6.98 5.12 -8.64
C ILE A 6 7.15 6.35 -9.50
N TYR A 7 7.82 6.20 -10.63
CA TYR A 7 8.15 7.30 -11.54
C TYR A 7 7.08 7.47 -12.61
N TYR A 8 6.66 8.70 -12.87
CA TYR A 8 5.69 9.05 -13.91
C TYR A 8 5.72 10.57 -14.19
N PRO A 9 5.60 11.04 -15.43
CA PRO A 9 5.66 10.28 -16.69
C PRO A 9 7.08 9.91 -17.09
N HIS A 10 8.09 10.47 -16.44
CA HIS A 10 9.50 10.28 -16.72
C HIS A 10 10.26 9.74 -15.51
N VAL A 11 11.42 9.14 -15.76
CA VAL A 11 12.27 8.49 -14.75
C VAL A 11 12.87 9.46 -13.71
N ASP A 12 12.78 10.75 -13.92
CA ASP A 12 13.22 11.80 -13.00
C ASP A 12 12.10 12.41 -12.15
N GLN A 13 10.87 11.90 -12.29
CA GLN A 13 9.68 12.40 -11.57
C GLN A 13 9.09 11.33 -10.66
N PRO A 14 9.58 11.19 -9.41
CA PRO A 14 8.98 10.30 -8.42
C PRO A 14 7.61 10.83 -7.98
N ASN A 15 6.65 9.93 -7.77
CA ASN A 15 5.29 10.28 -7.37
C ASN A 15 4.84 9.61 -6.07
N THR A 16 5.68 8.75 -5.50
CA THR A 16 5.46 8.16 -4.18
C THR A 16 6.74 8.24 -3.37
N ARG A 17 6.62 8.25 -2.05
CA ARG A 17 7.73 8.10 -1.14
C ARG A 17 7.84 6.68 -0.62
N ASP A 18 6.73 6.15 -0.10
CA ASP A 18 6.66 4.82 0.48
C ASP A 18 5.32 4.18 0.08
N PHE A 19 5.38 2.94 -0.39
CA PHE A 19 4.23 2.07 -0.53
C PHE A 19 4.58 0.72 0.10
N GLN A 20 3.92 0.39 1.21
CA GLN A 20 4.19 -0.76 2.04
C GLN A 20 2.92 -1.33 2.67
N PHE A 21 3.05 -2.48 3.32
CA PHE A 21 1.99 -3.01 4.16
C PHE A 21 2.30 -2.83 5.65
N LEU A 22 1.24 -2.63 6.43
CA LEU A 22 1.24 -2.82 7.87
C LEU A 22 0.48 -4.10 8.18
N ILE A 23 1.01 -4.90 9.09
CA ILE A 23 0.45 -6.21 9.45
C ILE A 23 0.15 -6.21 10.94
N SER A 24 -1.13 -6.33 11.30
CA SER A 24 -1.57 -6.30 12.69
C SER A 24 -2.41 -7.51 13.04
N ASN A 25 -2.33 -7.95 14.30
CA ASN A 25 -3.27 -8.92 14.85
C ASN A 25 -4.43 -8.26 15.63
N GLY A 26 -4.48 -6.93 15.65
CA GLY A 26 -5.51 -6.14 16.31
C GLY A 26 -5.47 -6.12 17.84
N GLU A 27 -4.45 -6.72 18.46
CA GLU A 27 -4.38 -6.90 19.93
C GLU A 27 -3.01 -6.55 20.53
N THR A 28 -1.91 -7.06 19.94
CA THR A 28 -0.60 -7.04 20.59
C THR A 28 0.53 -6.51 19.71
N PHE A 29 0.36 -6.42 18.41
CA PHE A 29 1.36 -5.88 17.51
C PHE A 29 0.76 -5.28 16.22
N CYS A 30 1.47 -4.31 15.69
CA CYS A 30 1.37 -3.86 14.32
C CYS A 30 2.79 -3.75 13.75
N HIS A 31 3.14 -4.59 12.80
CA HIS A 31 4.45 -4.58 12.15
C HIS A 31 4.43 -3.71 10.91
N GLU A 32 5.41 -2.84 10.79
CA GLU A 32 5.70 -2.09 9.59
C GLU A 32 6.65 -2.91 8.69
N GLU A 33 6.25 -3.17 7.46
CA GLU A 33 7.04 -3.97 6.52
C GLU A 33 8.50 -3.51 6.43
N LYS A 34 8.70 -2.19 6.36
CA LYS A 34 10.00 -1.55 6.19
C LYS A 34 10.95 -1.75 7.38
N ARG A 35 10.43 -1.81 8.61
CA ARG A 35 11.21 -1.76 9.85
C ARG A 35 11.28 -3.07 10.58
N ASP A 36 10.18 -3.82 10.58
CA ASP A 36 9.97 -4.92 11.51
C ASP A 36 10.12 -6.30 10.87
N LEU A 37 10.21 -6.38 9.53
CA LEU A 37 10.33 -7.63 8.80
C LEU A 37 11.72 -7.83 8.21
N ASN A 38 12.14 -9.08 8.05
CA ASN A 38 13.33 -9.46 7.28
C ASN A 38 12.99 -9.45 5.79
N HIS A 39 13.93 -8.98 4.95
CA HIS A 39 13.71 -8.75 3.53
C HIS A 39 14.62 -9.57 2.64
N GLU A 40 14.03 -10.14 1.59
CA GLU A 40 14.75 -10.73 0.47
C GLU A 40 14.22 -10.13 -0.83
N ILE A 41 15.12 -9.88 -1.79
CA ILE A 41 14.78 -9.35 -3.11
C ILE A 41 15.38 -10.29 -4.16
N GLU A 42 14.52 -10.76 -5.05
CA GLU A 42 14.91 -11.61 -6.17
C GLU A 42 14.54 -10.97 -7.50
N TYR A 43 15.29 -11.32 -8.53
CA TYR A 43 15.04 -10.97 -9.94
C TYR A 43 14.69 -12.25 -10.69
N PRO A 44 13.43 -12.70 -10.67
CA PRO A 44 13.05 -14.00 -11.23
C PRO A 44 13.30 -14.09 -12.73
N GLN A 45 13.31 -12.94 -13.43
CA GLN A 45 13.58 -12.88 -14.86
C GLN A 45 14.50 -11.69 -15.18
N ARG A 46 15.64 -11.97 -15.83
CA ARG A 46 16.69 -10.97 -16.07
C ARG A 46 16.32 -9.88 -17.07
N ASP A 47 15.45 -10.20 -18.03
CA ASP A 47 15.14 -9.31 -19.15
C ASP A 47 13.85 -8.53 -18.95
N CYS A 48 13.32 -8.47 -17.72
CA CYS A 48 12.13 -7.73 -17.42
C CYS A 48 12.21 -7.04 -16.03
N LEU A 49 11.52 -5.90 -15.89
CA LEU A 49 11.40 -5.18 -14.63
C LEU A 49 10.36 -5.88 -13.72
N TYR A 50 10.74 -7.09 -13.31
CA TYR A 50 9.98 -7.92 -12.40
C TYR A 50 10.81 -8.22 -11.15
N TYR A 51 10.28 -7.85 -10.01
CA TYR A 51 10.92 -8.02 -8.71
C TYR A 51 10.05 -8.90 -7.83
N ARG A 52 10.66 -9.89 -7.18
CA ARG A 52 10.03 -10.62 -6.09
C ARG A 52 10.60 -10.13 -4.77
N LEU A 53 9.72 -9.65 -3.89
CA LEU A 53 10.05 -9.20 -2.55
C LEU A 53 9.44 -10.17 -1.55
N THR A 54 10.28 -10.79 -0.70
CA THR A 54 9.80 -11.63 0.39
C THR A 54 10.09 -10.94 1.72
N ASN A 55 9.03 -10.64 2.48
CA ASN A 55 9.12 -9.97 3.77
C ASN A 55 8.60 -10.92 4.85
N SER A 56 9.49 -11.35 5.74
CA SER A 56 9.23 -12.40 6.73
C SER A 56 9.23 -11.84 8.15
N ASP A 57 8.23 -12.21 8.94
CA ASP A 57 8.25 -11.97 10.38
C ASP A 57 9.50 -12.59 11.02
N PRO A 58 10.28 -11.85 11.84
CA PRO A 58 11.48 -12.37 12.47
C PRO A 58 11.27 -13.63 13.33
N ASN A 59 10.05 -13.83 13.83
CA ASN A 59 9.67 -15.01 14.59
C ASN A 59 9.10 -16.15 13.73
N GLY A 60 9.09 -16.01 12.40
CA GLY A 60 8.64 -17.04 11.47
C GLY A 60 7.14 -17.34 11.50
N ARG A 61 6.30 -16.43 12.01
CA ARG A 61 4.85 -16.65 12.14
C ARG A 61 4.09 -16.45 10.84
N TYR A 62 4.57 -15.57 9.95
CA TYR A 62 4.00 -15.28 8.65
C TYR A 62 5.05 -14.66 7.72
N ARG A 63 4.74 -14.60 6.43
CA ARG A 63 5.49 -13.83 5.44
C ARG A 63 4.58 -13.29 4.33
N LEU A 64 5.02 -12.20 3.71
CA LEU A 64 4.45 -11.63 2.49
C LEU A 64 5.39 -11.91 1.33
N VAL A 65 4.87 -12.50 0.27
CA VAL A 65 5.58 -12.64 -1.02
C VAL A 65 4.90 -11.73 -2.02
N LYS A 66 5.66 -10.77 -2.57
CA LYS A 66 5.15 -9.75 -3.51
C LYS A 66 5.86 -9.83 -4.84
N ASP A 67 5.11 -10.02 -5.89
CA ASP A 67 5.58 -9.90 -7.25
C ASP A 67 5.21 -8.51 -7.78
N VAL A 68 6.23 -7.68 -8.03
CA VAL A 68 6.07 -6.28 -8.45
C VAL A 68 6.51 -6.15 -9.91
N LEU A 69 5.63 -5.62 -10.72
CA LEU A 69 5.87 -5.38 -12.15
C LEU A 69 5.10 -4.15 -12.66
N THR A 70 5.49 -3.64 -13.81
CA THR A 70 4.79 -2.54 -14.49
C THR A 70 4.11 -3.05 -15.75
N ASP A 71 2.94 -2.47 -16.09
CA ASP A 71 2.28 -2.73 -17.37
C ASP A 71 3.08 -2.07 -18.50
N PRO A 72 3.43 -2.78 -19.59
CA PRO A 72 4.24 -2.21 -20.68
C PRO A 72 3.51 -1.19 -21.54
N HIS A 73 2.18 -1.11 -21.45
CA HIS A 73 1.33 -0.25 -22.31
C HIS A 73 0.58 0.83 -21.53
N ARG A 74 0.59 0.76 -20.19
CA ARG A 74 -0.16 1.66 -19.31
C ARG A 74 0.72 2.11 -18.17
N SER A 75 0.49 3.31 -17.65
CA SER A 75 1.17 3.83 -16.48
C SER A 75 0.60 3.21 -15.20
N VAL A 76 0.80 1.90 -15.03
CA VAL A 76 0.28 1.10 -13.92
C VAL A 76 1.39 0.24 -13.35
N LEU A 77 1.57 0.34 -12.04
CA LEU A 77 2.31 -0.65 -11.24
C LEU A 77 1.33 -1.70 -10.74
N LEU A 78 1.67 -2.96 -10.96
CA LEU A 78 0.93 -4.12 -10.48
C LEU A 78 1.74 -4.83 -9.40
N MET A 79 1.09 -5.18 -8.30
CA MET A 79 1.69 -5.95 -7.23
C MET A 79 0.77 -7.13 -6.88
N HIS A 80 1.19 -8.34 -7.24
CA HIS A 80 0.56 -9.56 -6.78
C HIS A 80 1.18 -9.95 -5.45
N THR A 81 0.36 -10.15 -4.43
CA THR A 81 0.82 -10.42 -3.07
C THR A 81 0.15 -11.66 -2.52
N LYS A 82 0.95 -12.49 -1.85
CA LYS A 82 0.50 -13.65 -1.09
C LYS A 82 0.90 -13.49 0.37
N LEU A 83 -0.08 -13.63 1.28
CA LEU A 83 0.14 -13.71 2.72
C LEU A 83 0.18 -15.18 3.15
N GLU A 84 1.35 -15.66 3.55
CA GLU A 84 1.51 -17.02 4.08
C GLU A 84 1.57 -16.98 5.60
N VAL A 85 0.63 -17.64 6.27
CA VAL A 85 0.52 -17.67 7.74
C VAL A 85 0.88 -19.05 8.23
N PHE A 86 1.99 -19.16 8.95
CA PHE A 86 2.52 -20.42 9.51
C PHE A 86 1.99 -20.68 10.91
N ASP A 87 1.82 -19.63 11.72
CA ASP A 87 1.18 -19.72 13.03
C ASP A 87 -0.36 -19.74 12.87
N LYS A 88 -0.94 -20.90 13.04
CA LYS A 88 -2.39 -21.10 12.88
C LYS A 88 -3.24 -20.24 13.81
N SER A 89 -2.72 -19.86 14.98
CA SER A 89 -3.42 -19.00 15.94
C SER A 89 -3.63 -17.58 15.44
N LEU A 90 -2.80 -17.13 14.48
CA LEU A 90 -2.87 -15.82 13.86
C LEU A 90 -3.75 -15.77 12.61
N ARG A 91 -4.07 -16.91 11.98
CA ARG A 91 -4.72 -16.95 10.67
C ARG A 91 -6.03 -16.14 10.58
N SER A 92 -6.86 -16.20 11.61
CA SER A 92 -8.12 -15.44 11.66
C SER A 92 -7.98 -14.02 12.22
N LYS A 93 -6.83 -13.70 12.81
CA LYS A 93 -6.60 -12.43 13.49
C LYS A 93 -5.82 -11.43 12.66
N LEU A 94 -4.93 -11.91 11.77
CA LEU A 94 -4.11 -11.00 10.96
C LEU A 94 -4.97 -10.14 10.04
N ARG A 95 -4.65 -8.87 10.05
CA ARG A 95 -5.19 -7.83 9.16
C ARG A 95 -4.02 -7.20 8.42
N LEU A 96 -4.25 -6.93 7.17
CA LEU A 96 -3.25 -6.33 6.29
C LEU A 96 -3.75 -4.98 5.79
N TYR A 97 -2.91 -3.97 5.94
CA TYR A 97 -3.22 -2.60 5.57
C TYR A 97 -2.21 -2.11 4.53
N ALA A 98 -2.70 -1.65 3.39
CA ALA A 98 -1.87 -0.93 2.44
C ALA A 98 -1.67 0.51 2.94
N LEU A 99 -0.42 0.95 3.03
CA LEU A 99 -0.04 2.32 3.39
C LEU A 99 0.79 2.92 2.25
N MET A 100 0.31 4.02 1.69
CA MET A 100 0.99 4.75 0.63
C MET A 100 1.12 6.23 1.00
N ALA A 101 2.30 6.79 0.80
CA ALA A 101 2.57 8.22 0.90
C ALA A 101 2.75 8.82 -0.51
N PRO A 102 1.72 9.45 -1.09
CA PRO A 102 1.84 10.15 -2.36
C PRO A 102 2.76 11.36 -2.21
N HIS A 103 3.73 11.48 -3.12
CA HIS A 103 4.61 12.63 -3.30
C HIS A 103 4.55 13.08 -4.76
N LEU A 104 3.34 13.38 -5.23
CA LEU A 104 3.07 13.65 -6.64
C LEU A 104 3.90 14.83 -7.16
N ALA A 105 4.47 14.65 -8.35
CA ALA A 105 5.44 15.57 -8.94
C ALA A 105 6.64 15.86 -8.00
N GLY A 106 7.13 14.81 -7.29
CA GLY A 106 8.31 14.88 -6.42
C GLY A 106 8.13 15.68 -5.13
N CYS A 107 6.88 15.94 -4.69
CA CYS A 107 6.65 16.80 -3.54
C CYS A 107 5.64 16.20 -2.56
N GLY A 108 6.01 16.13 -1.27
CA GLY A 108 5.11 15.67 -0.21
C GLY A 108 4.00 16.68 0.13
N ALA A 109 4.28 17.97 0.02
CA ALA A 109 3.29 19.01 0.31
C ALA A 109 2.35 19.27 -0.88
N GLY A 110 1.15 19.75 -0.59
CA GLY A 110 0.20 20.17 -1.62
C GLY A 110 -0.55 19.02 -2.30
N ASN A 111 -0.42 17.78 -1.82
CA ASN A 111 -1.21 16.67 -2.30
C ASN A 111 -2.61 16.72 -1.67
N SER A 112 -3.60 16.31 -2.43
CA SER A 112 -4.97 16.07 -1.94
C SER A 112 -5.34 14.62 -2.18
N GLY A 113 -6.01 14.01 -1.21
CA GLY A 113 -6.43 12.62 -1.32
C GLY A 113 -7.88 12.41 -0.95
N SER A 114 -8.48 11.35 -1.47
CA SER A 114 -9.86 10.98 -1.19
C SER A 114 -10.12 9.48 -1.38
N CYS A 115 -11.09 8.97 -0.62
CA CYS A 115 -11.71 7.69 -0.87
C CYS A 115 -12.82 7.88 -1.91
N CYS A 116 -12.75 7.15 -3.01
CA CYS A 116 -13.74 7.26 -4.09
C CYS A 116 -14.29 5.88 -4.50
N GLU A 117 -15.35 5.88 -5.28
CA GLU A 117 -15.92 4.71 -5.90
C GLU A 117 -16.11 5.00 -7.39
N ILE A 118 -15.58 4.14 -8.23
CA ILE A 118 -15.69 4.26 -9.68
C ILE A 118 -16.07 2.89 -10.24
N GLY A 119 -17.18 2.83 -10.97
CA GLY A 119 -17.66 1.58 -11.60
C GLY A 119 -17.93 0.44 -10.59
N GLY A 120 -18.34 0.77 -9.37
CA GLY A 120 -18.60 -0.20 -8.29
C GLY A 120 -17.34 -0.67 -7.56
N TYR A 121 -16.17 -0.13 -7.89
CA TYR A 121 -14.90 -0.45 -7.23
C TYR A 121 -14.53 0.63 -6.22
N ASN A 122 -14.15 0.20 -5.02
CA ASN A 122 -13.58 1.04 -3.99
C ASN A 122 -12.14 1.38 -4.34
N LEU A 123 -11.83 2.69 -4.47
CA LEU A 123 -10.50 3.17 -4.82
C LEU A 123 -10.02 4.22 -3.81
N MET A 124 -8.71 4.42 -3.77
CA MET A 124 -8.09 5.57 -3.13
C MET A 124 -7.46 6.44 -4.22
N HIS A 125 -7.75 7.72 -4.16
CA HIS A 125 -7.29 8.71 -5.12
C HIS A 125 -6.39 9.74 -4.43
N ALA A 126 -5.33 10.13 -5.10
CA ALA A 126 -4.53 11.29 -4.76
C ALA A 126 -4.31 12.14 -6.01
N HIS A 127 -4.23 13.47 -5.83
CA HIS A 127 -3.87 14.37 -6.91
C HIS A 127 -3.05 15.56 -6.41
N ARG A 128 -2.22 16.10 -7.29
CA ARG A 128 -1.52 17.37 -7.14
C ARG A 128 -1.36 18.00 -8.52
N ALA A 129 -1.89 19.23 -8.69
CA ALA A 129 -2.03 19.86 -10.00
C ALA A 129 -2.74 18.91 -10.99
N ASP A 130 -2.12 18.61 -12.12
CA ASP A 130 -2.62 17.74 -13.18
C ASP A 130 -2.22 16.24 -13.04
N VAL A 131 -1.43 15.91 -12.01
CA VAL A 131 -1.01 14.52 -11.77
C VAL A 131 -1.98 13.82 -10.84
N HIS A 132 -2.47 12.68 -11.25
CA HIS A 132 -3.42 11.85 -10.50
C HIS A 132 -2.85 10.46 -10.26
N LEU A 133 -3.13 9.90 -9.08
CA LEU A 133 -2.82 8.54 -8.68
C LEU A 133 -4.10 7.86 -8.20
N LEU A 134 -4.34 6.64 -8.67
CA LEU A 134 -5.42 5.77 -8.20
C LEU A 134 -4.83 4.46 -7.69
N MET A 135 -5.28 4.01 -6.52
CA MET A 135 -4.93 2.71 -5.95
C MET A 135 -6.19 1.88 -5.73
N THR A 136 -6.15 0.60 -6.14
CA THR A 136 -7.23 -0.36 -5.92
C THR A 136 -6.68 -1.75 -5.60
N CYS A 137 -7.55 -2.63 -5.07
CA CYS A 137 -7.22 -4.01 -4.75
C CYS A 137 -8.24 -4.96 -5.37
N SER A 138 -7.78 -6.12 -5.87
CA SER A 138 -8.65 -7.13 -6.50
C SER A 138 -9.70 -7.73 -5.56
N THR A 139 -9.42 -7.78 -4.26
CA THR A 139 -10.35 -8.24 -3.21
C THR A 139 -11.17 -7.11 -2.61
N GLY A 140 -10.90 -5.86 -3.01
CA GLY A 140 -11.49 -4.66 -2.42
C GLY A 140 -10.83 -4.24 -1.12
N PHE A 141 -11.33 -3.14 -0.57
CA PHE A 141 -10.93 -2.59 0.72
C PHE A 141 -12.10 -2.64 1.70
N SER A 142 -11.86 -3.19 2.89
CA SER A 142 -12.85 -3.23 3.97
C SER A 142 -13.03 -1.85 4.61
N ARG A 143 -11.91 -1.13 4.81
CA ARG A 143 -11.86 0.24 5.36
C ARG A 143 -10.87 1.08 4.59
N ARG A 144 -11.07 2.39 4.58
CA ARG A 144 -10.19 3.35 3.90
C ARG A 144 -10.10 4.64 4.69
N SER A 145 -8.90 5.21 4.78
CA SER A 145 -8.67 6.50 5.42
C SER A 145 -7.62 7.31 4.67
N VAL A 146 -7.83 8.59 4.57
CA VAL A 146 -6.85 9.54 4.03
C VAL A 146 -6.55 10.58 5.09
N GLY A 147 -5.34 10.54 5.64
CA GLY A 147 -4.92 11.44 6.71
C GLY A 147 -3.65 12.21 6.38
N TYR A 148 -3.26 13.09 7.27
CA TYR A 148 -2.01 13.84 7.18
C TYR A 148 -0.89 13.07 7.87
N VAL A 149 0.23 12.90 7.17
CA VAL A 149 1.41 12.17 7.65
C VAL A 149 1.90 12.77 8.97
N GLY A 150 2.05 11.90 9.97
CA GLY A 150 2.50 12.25 11.33
C GLY A 150 1.42 12.82 12.25
N PHE A 151 0.18 13.00 11.78
CA PHE A 151 -0.92 13.55 12.58
C PHE A 151 -2.16 12.65 12.59
N SER A 152 -2.68 12.33 11.41
CA SER A 152 -3.96 11.61 11.26
C SER A 152 -3.89 10.51 10.18
N ASP A 153 -2.69 10.12 9.76
CA ASP A 153 -2.51 9.00 8.86
C ASP A 153 -2.74 7.66 9.56
N GLY A 154 -2.97 6.61 8.77
CA GLY A 154 -3.25 5.30 9.31
C GLY A 154 -2.07 4.64 10.03
N TRP A 155 -0.83 5.13 9.83
CA TRP A 155 0.30 4.67 10.64
C TRP A 155 0.13 5.10 12.10
N GLN A 156 -0.24 6.37 12.34
CA GLN A 156 -0.51 6.89 13.69
C GLN A 156 -1.66 6.14 14.36
N ASP A 157 -2.73 5.87 13.62
CA ASP A 157 -3.89 5.13 14.10
C ASP A 157 -3.51 3.71 14.53
N LEU A 158 -2.90 2.96 13.63
CA LEU A 158 -2.52 1.55 13.85
C LEU A 158 -1.44 1.36 14.93
N MET A 159 -0.50 2.29 15.05
CA MET A 159 0.55 2.22 16.10
C MET A 159 0.01 2.56 17.48
N ASN A 160 -1.14 3.20 17.59
CA ASN A 160 -1.75 3.54 18.87
C ASN A 160 -2.38 2.31 19.57
N ASN A 161 -3.14 1.49 18.82
CA ASN A 161 -3.90 0.38 19.42
C ASN A 161 -4.01 -0.86 18.52
N PHE A 162 -3.22 -0.94 17.45
CA PHE A 162 -3.14 -2.07 16.52
C PHE A 162 -4.39 -2.26 15.65
N LYS A 163 -5.30 -1.27 15.60
CA LYS A 163 -6.54 -1.28 14.84
C LYS A 163 -6.67 -0.03 13.99
N MET A 164 -7.38 -0.16 12.88
CA MET A 164 -7.76 0.99 12.07
C MET A 164 -9.12 1.51 12.55
N ASP A 165 -9.09 2.55 13.38
CA ASP A 165 -10.30 3.17 13.93
C ASP A 165 -10.71 4.41 13.14
N TRP A 166 -9.76 5.07 12.44
CA TRP A 166 -10.03 6.28 11.68
C TRP A 166 -10.39 5.98 10.24
N GLU A 167 -11.47 6.61 9.77
CA GLU A 167 -11.98 6.50 8.40
C GLU A 167 -12.23 7.90 7.80
N PHE A 168 -11.18 8.70 7.69
CA PHE A 168 -11.26 10.01 7.06
C PHE A 168 -11.42 9.86 5.54
N ARG A 169 -12.46 10.46 4.99
CA ARG A 169 -12.78 10.33 3.57
C ARG A 169 -11.87 11.14 2.65
N SER A 170 -11.26 12.21 3.16
CA SER A 170 -10.39 13.09 2.37
C SER A 170 -9.46 13.91 3.24
N ALA A 171 -8.31 14.27 2.65
CA ALA A 171 -7.35 15.21 3.21
C ALA A 171 -6.84 16.13 2.09
N PRO A 172 -7.26 17.41 2.04
CA PRO A 172 -6.84 18.35 1.01
C PRO A 172 -5.51 19.03 1.34
N ASN A 173 -4.72 19.31 0.30
CA ASN A 173 -3.58 20.24 0.31
C ASN A 173 -2.56 19.99 1.42
N GLY A 174 -1.99 18.81 1.51
CA GLY A 174 -1.00 18.47 2.55
C GLY A 174 0.00 17.41 2.17
N ASN A 175 0.77 16.98 3.16
CA ASN A 175 1.53 15.74 3.11
C ASN A 175 0.62 14.62 3.61
N ILE A 176 0.07 13.83 2.69
CA ILE A 176 -0.99 12.88 2.96
C ILE A 176 -0.52 11.43 2.95
N GLY A 177 -1.22 10.59 3.70
CA GLY A 177 -1.11 9.13 3.66
C GLY A 177 -2.45 8.49 3.28
N LEU A 178 -2.40 7.58 2.32
CA LEU A 178 -3.53 6.72 1.94
C LEU A 178 -3.40 5.41 2.70
N THR A 179 -4.40 5.03 3.46
CA THR A 179 -4.41 3.77 4.23
C THR A 179 -5.68 2.99 3.93
N ALA A 180 -5.52 1.70 3.63
CA ALA A 180 -6.66 0.83 3.32
C ALA A 180 -6.48 -0.56 3.93
N GLU A 181 -7.48 -1.03 4.67
CA GLU A 181 -7.56 -2.42 5.12
C GLU A 181 -8.01 -3.31 3.97
N LEU A 182 -7.24 -4.37 3.70
CA LEU A 182 -7.54 -5.31 2.63
C LEU A 182 -8.61 -6.31 3.05
N HIS A 183 -9.53 -6.61 2.14
CA HIS A 183 -10.53 -7.66 2.36
C HIS A 183 -9.94 -9.02 1.99
N LEU A 184 -9.55 -9.81 3.00
CA LEU A 184 -8.90 -11.12 2.85
C LEU A 184 -9.73 -12.29 3.43
N SER A 185 -11.06 -12.16 3.50
CA SER A 185 -11.92 -13.18 4.14
C SER A 185 -11.83 -14.56 3.49
N ASP A 186 -11.61 -14.61 2.17
CA ASP A 186 -11.71 -15.83 1.37
C ASP A 186 -10.42 -16.23 0.66
N THR A 187 -9.37 -15.41 0.76
CA THR A 187 -8.12 -15.64 0.04
C THR A 187 -6.90 -15.09 0.78
N ASP A 188 -5.79 -15.78 0.64
CA ASP A 188 -4.47 -15.31 1.09
C ASP A 188 -3.71 -14.57 -0.04
N GLU A 189 -4.31 -14.46 -1.24
CA GLU A 189 -3.70 -13.83 -2.43
C GLU A 189 -4.56 -12.68 -2.95
N PHE A 190 -3.92 -11.58 -3.34
CA PHE A 190 -4.58 -10.42 -3.91
C PHE A 190 -3.65 -9.66 -4.85
N ARG A 191 -4.23 -8.74 -5.62
CA ARG A 191 -3.48 -7.84 -6.50
C ARG A 191 -3.81 -6.40 -6.18
N ILE A 192 -2.78 -5.58 -6.05
CA ILE A 192 -2.94 -4.12 -6.01
C ILE A 192 -2.50 -3.54 -7.33
N ALA A 193 -3.27 -2.61 -7.84
CA ALA A 193 -2.92 -1.76 -8.97
C ALA A 193 -2.79 -0.30 -8.51
N VAL A 194 -1.68 0.33 -8.90
CA VAL A 194 -1.44 1.77 -8.74
C VAL A 194 -1.30 2.37 -10.11
N ALA A 195 -2.29 3.16 -10.51
CA ALA A 195 -2.33 3.83 -11.80
C ALA A 195 -1.98 5.31 -11.65
N LEU A 196 -1.20 5.83 -12.59
CA LEU A 196 -0.86 7.26 -12.69
C LEU A 196 -1.36 7.82 -14.00
N GLY A 197 -1.80 9.10 -13.99
CA GLY A 197 -2.32 9.78 -15.14
C GLY A 197 -2.30 11.29 -14.99
N ARG A 198 -2.65 12.00 -16.09
CA ARG A 198 -2.89 13.43 -16.10
C ARG A 198 -4.32 13.70 -16.54
N SER A 199 -4.91 14.78 -15.99
CA SER A 199 -6.23 15.30 -16.42
C SER A 199 -6.09 16.26 -17.59
#